data_af6876e8139f3b8cfbe310f5ec987e51
#
_entry.id   af6876e8139f3b8cfbe310f5ec987e51
#
_cell.length_a   1.000
_cell.length_b   1.000
_cell.length_c   1.000
_cell.angle_alpha   90.00
_cell.angle_beta   90.00
_cell.angle_gamma   90.00
#
_symmetry.space_group_name_H-M   'P 1'
#
loop_
_entity.id
_entity.type
_entity.pdbx_description
1 polymer ?
#
loop_
_entity_poly.entity_id
_entity_poly.type
_entity_poly.pdbx_seq_one_letter_code
_entity_poly.pdbx_strand_id
1 'polypeptide(L)'
;MNIKTFKDTFARMYRNSTYRIWLWVLGFFTVLITFVTFKSKKGKDAFAAVKAKVRKELEAEHLMDKLLADAIVQVKKKNQYFNKTASDSDIEKEAKAIAARNFETILTDKAKEIAEMQNVKEITMASCYSDLMDNMLFRVVSIIISLPMYIIMFLFTKPIAKYATERIFLMIFVLFGVVWLVFTILYIAPMDAAKNILGPTATQEQIDTWNALYGLDQPYITQLLETFKKVVTFDLGKAYQDGAPVMQAIGSRFPITLQVTFWSMVVALVIALPAGIISAIKPYTSFDYIAMFFALLGLSIPNFWLGLMLILLFAVNLGVLPSSFDPNNWMTLIMPAFVVGTGMSASIARMTRSSMMEVKTSDYVLTARAKGLPENKVVLKHILGNAMIPIITTVGMSFGGLLGGASVTEKVFNINGIGSYIVDKQFIPDIPVVLGGVVYLSFVVSLANLVIDILYAVIDPRIKSKMKNY
;
A
#
# COMPACT_ATOMS: atom_id res chain seq x y z
N MET A 1 18.10 -24.03 -6.63
CA MET A 1 18.16 -22.76 -7.40
C MET A 1 19.57 -22.59 -7.95
N ASN A 2 19.72 -22.19 -9.22
CA ASN A 2 21.02 -22.08 -9.87
C ASN A 2 21.80 -20.85 -9.32
N ILE A 3 23.10 -20.98 -9.08
CA ILE A 3 24.00 -19.93 -8.59
C ILE A 3 23.90 -18.65 -9.47
N LYS A 4 23.77 -18.86 -10.78
CA LYS A 4 23.58 -17.80 -11.76
C LYS A 4 22.39 -16.89 -11.40
N THR A 5 21.28 -17.47 -10.95
CA THR A 5 20.07 -16.72 -10.58
C THR A 5 20.32 -15.80 -9.38
N PHE A 6 21.11 -16.23 -8.39
CA PHE A 6 21.47 -15.36 -7.26
C PHE A 6 22.37 -14.20 -7.69
N LYS A 7 23.37 -14.47 -8.53
CA LYS A 7 24.27 -13.46 -9.08
C LYS A 7 23.49 -12.36 -9.82
N ASP A 8 22.58 -12.77 -10.72
CA ASP A 8 21.76 -11.87 -11.51
C ASP A 8 20.76 -11.07 -10.63
N THR A 9 20.19 -11.73 -9.60
CA THR A 9 19.25 -11.07 -8.69
C THR A 9 19.97 -10.05 -7.82
N PHE A 10 21.14 -10.38 -7.27
CA PHE A 10 21.96 -9.44 -6.52
C PHE A 10 22.30 -8.20 -7.37
N ALA A 11 22.73 -8.39 -8.61
CA ALA A 11 23.06 -7.29 -9.52
C ALA A 11 21.87 -6.37 -9.78
N ARG A 12 20.67 -6.93 -10.01
CA ARG A 12 19.43 -6.17 -10.19
C ARG A 12 19.04 -5.41 -8.93
N MET A 13 19.04 -6.06 -7.78
CA MET A 13 18.69 -5.43 -6.50
C MET A 13 19.69 -4.33 -6.11
N TYR A 14 20.99 -4.55 -6.33
CA TYR A 14 22.02 -3.56 -5.98
C TYR A 14 21.95 -2.28 -6.85
N ARG A 15 21.44 -2.40 -8.08
CA ARG A 15 21.24 -1.26 -8.99
C ARG A 15 20.12 -0.32 -8.50
N ASN A 16 19.11 -0.83 -7.85
CA ASN A 16 17.99 -0.05 -7.30
C ASN A 16 18.33 0.43 -5.88
N SER A 17 18.16 1.74 -5.60
CA SER A 17 18.51 2.34 -4.31
C SER A 17 17.74 1.73 -3.13
N THR A 18 16.44 1.48 -3.29
CA THR A 18 15.58 0.90 -2.25
C THR A 18 16.00 -0.53 -1.90
N TYR A 19 16.18 -1.37 -2.93
CA TYR A 19 16.56 -2.79 -2.68
C TYR A 19 18.01 -2.93 -2.22
N ARG A 20 18.87 -1.95 -2.52
CA ARG A 20 20.24 -1.89 -1.99
C ARG A 20 20.23 -1.78 -0.47
N ILE A 21 19.31 -0.98 0.11
CA ILE A 21 19.16 -0.88 1.56
C ILE A 21 18.79 -2.24 2.16
N TRP A 22 17.87 -2.97 1.54
CA TRP A 22 17.50 -4.30 2.02
C TRP A 22 18.66 -5.30 1.97
N LEU A 23 19.47 -5.25 0.90
CA LEU A 23 20.68 -6.07 0.84
C LEU A 23 21.65 -5.74 1.98
N TRP A 24 21.85 -4.46 2.29
CA TRP A 24 22.72 -4.04 3.38
C TRP A 24 22.16 -4.44 4.76
N VAL A 25 20.88 -4.29 5.00
CA VAL A 25 20.26 -4.62 6.29
C VAL A 25 20.23 -6.13 6.53
N LEU A 26 19.78 -6.91 5.54
CA LEU A 26 19.53 -8.35 5.69
C LEU A 26 20.76 -9.22 5.38
N GLY A 27 21.72 -8.68 4.66
CA GLY A 27 22.95 -9.36 4.27
C GLY A 27 24.20 -8.61 4.67
N PHE A 28 24.18 -7.89 5.80
CA PHE A 28 25.24 -6.97 6.21
C PHE A 28 26.64 -7.58 6.05
N PHE A 29 26.88 -8.76 6.60
CA PHE A 29 28.20 -9.40 6.54
C PHE A 29 28.60 -9.75 5.11
N THR A 30 27.70 -10.33 4.32
CA THR A 30 27.97 -10.70 2.93
C THR A 30 28.21 -9.47 2.06
N VAL A 31 27.41 -8.44 2.23
CA VAL A 31 27.55 -7.18 1.47
C VAL A 31 28.80 -6.41 1.91
N LEU A 32 29.13 -6.42 3.20
CA LEU A 32 30.35 -5.81 3.73
C LEU A 32 31.61 -6.46 3.16
N ILE A 33 31.69 -7.80 3.14
CA ILE A 33 32.81 -8.54 2.53
C ILE A 33 32.92 -8.19 1.04
N THR A 34 31.77 -8.18 0.35
CA THR A 34 31.73 -7.79 -1.08
C THR A 34 32.21 -6.35 -1.27
N PHE A 35 31.82 -5.43 -0.40
CA PHE A 35 32.22 -4.04 -0.45
C PHE A 35 33.73 -3.84 -0.20
N VAL A 36 34.29 -4.54 0.78
CA VAL A 36 35.74 -4.53 1.07
C VAL A 36 36.52 -5.07 -0.13
N THR A 37 36.04 -6.19 -0.72
CA THR A 37 36.64 -6.76 -1.93
C THR A 37 36.57 -5.78 -3.12
N PHE A 38 35.41 -5.13 -3.29
CA PHE A 38 35.23 -4.10 -4.32
C PHE A 38 36.20 -2.93 -4.13
N LYS A 39 36.30 -2.39 -2.91
CA LYS A 39 37.19 -1.27 -2.60
C LYS A 39 38.67 -1.63 -2.82
N SER A 40 39.07 -2.85 -2.47
CA SER A 40 40.44 -3.37 -2.69
C SER A 40 40.76 -3.52 -4.18
N LYS A 41 39.82 -4.01 -5.00
CA LYS A 41 40.01 -4.22 -6.46
C LYS A 41 39.88 -2.92 -7.26
N LYS A 42 39.10 -1.93 -6.79
CA LYS A 42 38.80 -0.70 -7.52
C LYS A 42 40.05 0.14 -7.86
N GLY A 43 41.07 0.09 -7.03
CA GLY A 43 42.35 0.75 -7.30
C GLY A 43 43.17 0.15 -8.47
N LYS A 44 42.78 -1.04 -8.96
CA LYS A 44 43.40 -1.76 -10.08
C LYS A 44 42.44 -1.97 -11.24
N ASP A 45 41.46 -1.08 -11.41
CA ASP A 45 40.40 -1.20 -12.40
C ASP A 45 40.90 -0.94 -13.81
N ALA A 46 41.19 -2.00 -14.56
CA ALA A 46 41.61 -1.93 -15.96
C ALA A 46 40.51 -1.31 -16.86
N PHE A 47 39.22 -1.46 -16.52
CA PHE A 47 38.13 -0.82 -17.24
C PHE A 47 38.15 0.70 -17.10
N ALA A 48 38.55 1.23 -15.96
CA ALA A 48 38.69 2.66 -15.75
C ALA A 48 39.81 3.24 -16.69
N ALA A 49 40.89 2.49 -16.93
CA ALA A 49 41.93 2.87 -17.87
C ALA A 49 41.41 2.86 -19.32
N VAL A 50 40.63 1.82 -19.71
CA VAL A 50 39.94 1.77 -21.01
C VAL A 50 39.00 2.93 -21.19
N LYS A 51 38.17 3.22 -20.18
CA LYS A 51 37.21 4.34 -20.21
C LYS A 51 37.90 5.67 -20.31
N ALA A 52 39.06 5.87 -19.65
CA ALA A 52 39.85 7.09 -19.75
C ALA A 52 40.48 7.28 -21.14
N LYS A 53 40.89 6.17 -21.78
CA LYS A 53 41.40 6.21 -23.16
C LYS A 53 40.33 6.60 -24.16
N VAL A 54 39.15 5.93 -24.07
CA VAL A 54 37.99 6.22 -24.93
C VAL A 54 37.51 7.65 -24.74
N ARG A 55 37.53 8.17 -23.50
CA ARG A 55 37.16 9.55 -23.21
C ARG A 55 38.05 10.52 -23.98
N LYS A 56 39.36 10.33 -23.96
CA LYS A 56 40.31 11.17 -24.71
C LYS A 56 40.07 11.10 -26.22
N GLU A 57 39.77 9.93 -26.76
CA GLU A 57 39.45 9.76 -28.17
C GLU A 57 38.18 10.52 -28.57
N LEU A 58 37.09 10.40 -27.75
CA LEU A 58 35.82 11.08 -28.00
C LEU A 58 35.92 12.62 -27.82
N GLU A 59 36.74 13.08 -26.89
CA GLU A 59 37.05 14.52 -26.72
C GLU A 59 37.84 15.07 -27.90
N ALA A 60 38.81 14.31 -28.43
CA ALA A 60 39.56 14.68 -29.64
C ALA A 60 38.66 14.71 -30.90
N GLU A 61 37.60 13.93 -30.96
CA GLU A 61 36.58 13.94 -32.01
C GLU A 61 35.57 15.11 -31.89
N HIS A 62 35.72 15.99 -30.89
CA HIS A 62 34.79 17.08 -30.58
C HIS A 62 33.35 16.63 -30.44
N LEU A 63 33.11 15.38 -29.94
CA LEU A 63 31.80 14.80 -29.83
C LEU A 63 30.91 15.59 -28.84
N MET A 64 31.49 16.16 -27.78
CA MET A 64 30.76 16.94 -26.79
C MET A 64 30.15 18.20 -27.42
N ASP A 65 30.86 18.88 -28.31
CA ASP A 65 30.39 20.08 -29.01
C ASP A 65 29.22 19.75 -29.95
N LYS A 66 29.33 18.63 -30.68
CA LYS A 66 28.23 18.12 -31.53
C LYS A 66 26.99 17.81 -30.75
N LEU A 67 27.13 17.06 -29.63
CA LEU A 67 26.01 16.72 -28.77
C LEU A 67 25.38 17.94 -28.11
N LEU A 68 26.16 18.97 -27.79
CA LEU A 68 25.65 20.22 -27.25
C LEU A 68 24.82 20.99 -28.30
N ALA A 69 25.33 21.09 -29.54
CA ALA A 69 24.58 21.72 -30.62
C ALA A 69 23.24 21.02 -30.88
N ASP A 70 23.24 19.69 -30.95
CA ASP A 70 22.01 18.88 -31.12
C ASP A 70 21.04 19.06 -29.94
N ALA A 71 21.55 19.06 -28.71
CA ALA A 71 20.76 19.26 -27.52
C ALA A 71 20.09 20.64 -27.46
N ILE A 72 20.78 21.70 -27.87
CA ILE A 72 20.22 23.06 -27.98
C ILE A 72 19.01 23.05 -28.93
N VAL A 73 19.14 22.41 -30.10
CA VAL A 73 18.04 22.29 -31.08
C VAL A 73 16.87 21.53 -30.50
N GLN A 74 17.12 20.42 -29.78
CA GLN A 74 16.08 19.63 -29.15
C GLN A 74 15.35 20.41 -28.05
N VAL A 75 16.06 21.13 -27.20
CA VAL A 75 15.45 21.93 -26.11
C VAL A 75 14.65 23.10 -26.71
N LYS A 76 15.14 23.77 -27.75
CA LYS A 76 14.36 24.81 -28.43
C LYS A 76 13.07 24.28 -29.04
N LYS A 77 13.13 23.16 -29.78
CA LYS A 77 11.92 22.48 -30.32
C LYS A 77 10.94 22.07 -29.24
N LYS A 78 11.42 21.50 -28.12
CA LYS A 78 10.63 21.13 -26.98
C LYS A 78 9.90 22.34 -26.39
N ASN A 79 10.60 23.45 -26.13
CA ASN A 79 10.01 24.65 -25.57
C ASN A 79 8.99 25.30 -26.53
N GLN A 80 9.23 25.28 -27.82
CA GLN A 80 8.29 25.73 -28.85
C GLN A 80 7.02 24.86 -28.85
N TYR A 81 7.15 23.53 -28.75
CA TYR A 81 6.02 22.62 -28.74
C TYR A 81 5.12 22.83 -27.50
N PHE A 82 5.73 23.11 -26.34
CA PHE A 82 4.99 23.35 -25.09
C PHE A 82 4.64 24.81 -24.82
N ASN A 83 4.87 25.72 -25.79
CA ASN A 83 4.66 27.17 -25.65
C ASN A 83 5.33 27.78 -24.39
N LYS A 84 6.52 27.25 -24.00
CA LYS A 84 7.30 27.77 -22.88
C LYS A 84 8.30 28.81 -23.33
N THR A 85 8.22 29.99 -22.73
CA THR A 85 9.27 31.02 -22.84
C THR A 85 10.38 30.68 -21.85
N ALA A 86 11.54 30.24 -22.35
CA ALA A 86 12.74 29.99 -21.56
C ALA A 86 13.83 30.98 -21.98
N SER A 87 14.63 31.43 -21.03
CA SER A 87 15.77 32.29 -21.36
C SER A 87 16.87 31.48 -22.11
N ASP A 88 17.71 32.15 -22.92
CA ASP A 88 18.79 31.46 -23.59
C ASP A 88 19.74 30.76 -22.59
N SER A 89 19.93 31.35 -21.42
CA SER A 89 20.71 30.75 -20.31
C SER A 89 20.11 29.44 -19.81
N ASP A 90 18.77 29.35 -19.69
CA ASP A 90 18.10 28.14 -19.24
C ASP A 90 18.14 27.04 -20.29
N ILE A 91 18.01 27.44 -21.58
CA ILE A 91 18.13 26.52 -22.72
C ILE A 91 19.53 25.92 -22.75
N GLU A 92 20.57 26.76 -22.60
CA GLU A 92 21.95 26.29 -22.59
C GLU A 92 22.26 25.38 -21.42
N LYS A 93 21.74 25.67 -20.22
CA LYS A 93 21.92 24.85 -19.02
C LYS A 93 21.26 23.47 -19.17
N GLU A 94 20.02 23.44 -19.69
CA GLU A 94 19.31 22.18 -19.97
C GLU A 94 20.00 21.37 -21.07
N ALA A 95 20.44 22.04 -22.13
CA ALA A 95 21.18 21.42 -23.24
C ALA A 95 22.51 20.82 -22.80
N LYS A 96 23.30 21.54 -21.97
CA LYS A 96 24.53 21.02 -21.36
C LYS A 96 24.31 19.76 -20.55
N ALA A 97 23.22 19.71 -19.74
CA ALA A 97 22.88 18.54 -18.98
C ALA A 97 22.51 17.33 -19.86
N ILE A 98 21.76 17.56 -20.94
CA ILE A 98 21.40 16.52 -21.92
C ILE A 98 22.65 16.03 -22.67
N ALA A 99 23.48 16.95 -23.18
CA ALA A 99 24.71 16.61 -23.89
C ALA A 99 25.69 15.81 -23.01
N ALA A 100 25.90 16.24 -21.76
CA ALA A 100 26.72 15.50 -20.79
C ALA A 100 26.22 14.09 -20.53
N ARG A 101 24.90 13.92 -20.39
CA ARG A 101 24.28 12.59 -20.19
C ARG A 101 24.48 11.71 -21.43
N ASN A 102 24.24 12.24 -22.61
CA ASN A 102 24.42 11.51 -23.86
C ASN A 102 25.90 11.14 -24.10
N PHE A 103 26.82 12.05 -23.81
CA PHE A 103 28.26 11.80 -23.88
C PHE A 103 28.70 10.67 -22.95
N GLU A 104 28.27 10.68 -21.67
CA GLU A 104 28.59 9.61 -20.72
C GLU A 104 27.94 8.26 -21.11
N THR A 105 26.79 8.28 -21.80
CA THR A 105 26.19 7.06 -22.35
C THR A 105 27.03 6.48 -23.46
N ILE A 106 27.37 7.29 -24.47
CA ILE A 106 28.20 6.88 -25.62
C ILE A 106 29.60 6.42 -25.17
N LEU A 107 30.22 7.17 -24.23
CA LEU A 107 31.48 6.82 -23.62
C LEU A 107 31.45 5.46 -22.94
N THR A 108 30.39 5.22 -22.18
CA THR A 108 30.22 3.95 -21.42
C THR A 108 29.99 2.78 -22.37
N ASP A 109 29.21 2.97 -23.43
CA ASP A 109 28.89 1.91 -24.38
C ASP A 109 30.12 1.57 -25.25
N LYS A 110 30.86 2.57 -25.79
CA LYS A 110 32.12 2.33 -26.49
C LYS A 110 33.18 1.71 -25.57
N ALA A 111 33.29 2.18 -24.32
CA ALA A 111 34.23 1.57 -23.37
C ALA A 111 33.92 0.14 -23.06
N LYS A 112 32.63 -0.27 -22.97
CA LYS A 112 32.22 -1.67 -22.80
C LYS A 112 32.57 -2.52 -24.01
N GLU A 113 32.29 -2.02 -25.21
CA GLU A 113 32.64 -2.72 -26.47
C GLU A 113 34.12 -3.04 -26.54
N ILE A 114 34.99 -2.03 -26.29
CA ILE A 114 36.46 -2.21 -26.28
C ILE A 114 36.89 -3.13 -25.12
N ALA A 115 36.29 -3.02 -23.95
CA ALA A 115 36.61 -3.86 -22.83
C ALA A 115 36.22 -5.33 -23.07
N GLU A 116 35.10 -5.60 -23.76
CA GLU A 116 34.73 -6.95 -24.20
C GLU A 116 35.74 -7.52 -25.18
N MET A 117 36.19 -6.75 -26.18
CA MET A 117 37.24 -7.18 -27.11
C MET A 117 38.56 -7.51 -26.41
N GLN A 118 38.88 -6.77 -25.34
CA GLN A 118 40.12 -6.94 -24.56
C GLN A 118 39.96 -7.93 -23.39
N ASN A 119 38.80 -8.56 -23.25
CA ASN A 119 38.43 -9.46 -22.13
C ASN A 119 38.63 -8.80 -20.74
N VAL A 120 38.42 -7.48 -20.66
CA VAL A 120 38.49 -6.69 -19.43
C VAL A 120 37.12 -6.53 -18.83
N LYS A 121 36.95 -7.00 -17.59
CA LYS A 121 35.66 -6.88 -16.87
C LYS A 121 35.62 -5.63 -16.01
N GLU A 122 34.50 -4.92 -16.04
CA GLU A 122 34.24 -3.78 -15.15
C GLU A 122 34.16 -4.28 -13.70
N ILE A 123 34.90 -3.64 -12.81
CA ILE A 123 34.86 -3.93 -11.38
C ILE A 123 33.66 -3.19 -10.76
N THR A 124 32.60 -3.94 -10.48
CA THR A 124 31.37 -3.46 -9.82
C THR A 124 31.11 -4.27 -8.56
N MET A 125 30.23 -3.79 -7.70
CA MET A 125 29.77 -4.61 -6.56
C MET A 125 29.17 -5.94 -7.02
N ALA A 126 28.45 -5.95 -8.14
CA ALA A 126 27.83 -7.14 -8.70
C ALA A 126 28.87 -8.13 -9.23
N SER A 127 29.94 -7.65 -9.92
CA SER A 127 31.02 -8.52 -10.40
C SER A 127 31.81 -9.11 -9.22
N CYS A 128 32.12 -8.29 -8.21
CA CYS A 128 32.82 -8.78 -7.00
C CYS A 128 32.00 -9.82 -6.24
N TYR A 129 30.68 -9.60 -6.08
CA TYR A 129 29.80 -10.60 -5.50
C TYR A 129 29.77 -11.89 -6.34
N SER A 130 29.69 -11.76 -7.67
CA SER A 130 29.74 -12.90 -8.58
C SER A 130 31.00 -13.74 -8.42
N ASP A 131 32.17 -13.07 -8.37
CA ASP A 131 33.47 -13.74 -8.17
C ASP A 131 33.55 -14.45 -6.81
N LEU A 132 33.10 -13.78 -5.74
CA LEU A 132 33.04 -14.37 -4.39
C LEU A 132 32.14 -15.59 -4.32
N MET A 133 31.02 -15.58 -5.02
CA MET A 133 30.05 -16.69 -5.08
C MET A 133 30.60 -17.92 -5.82
N ASP A 134 31.65 -17.77 -6.62
CA ASP A 134 32.34 -18.91 -7.24
C ASP A 134 33.20 -19.69 -6.23
N ASN A 135 33.63 -19.05 -5.13
CA ASN A 135 34.28 -19.71 -4.02
C ASN A 135 33.26 -20.47 -3.16
N MET A 136 33.43 -21.81 -3.05
CA MET A 136 32.51 -22.68 -2.31
C MET A 136 32.39 -22.30 -0.83
N LEU A 137 33.53 -21.98 -0.18
CA LEU A 137 33.53 -21.61 1.25
C LEU A 137 32.74 -20.33 1.48
N PHE A 138 33.01 -19.28 0.73
CA PHE A 138 32.26 -18.02 0.82
C PHE A 138 30.77 -18.24 0.60
N ARG A 139 30.40 -19.03 -0.39
CA ARG A 139 29.00 -19.34 -0.74
C ARG A 139 28.25 -19.97 0.43
N VAL A 140 28.81 -21.02 1.03
CA VAL A 140 28.18 -21.73 2.17
C VAL A 140 28.07 -20.80 3.38
N VAL A 141 29.17 -20.15 3.74
CA VAL A 141 29.20 -19.24 4.90
C VAL A 141 28.25 -18.05 4.72
N SER A 142 28.23 -17.43 3.53
CA SER A 142 27.35 -16.30 3.25
C SER A 142 25.87 -16.69 3.30
N ILE A 143 25.50 -17.86 2.79
CA ILE A 143 24.11 -18.35 2.85
C ILE A 143 23.67 -18.56 4.31
N ILE A 144 24.53 -19.14 5.15
CA ILE A 144 24.20 -19.38 6.56
C ILE A 144 24.05 -18.05 7.32
N ILE A 145 25.02 -17.14 7.18
CA ILE A 145 25.06 -15.88 7.95
C ILE A 145 24.01 -14.87 7.43
N SER A 146 23.78 -14.83 6.14
CA SER A 146 22.87 -13.89 5.49
C SER A 146 21.62 -14.57 4.91
N LEU A 147 21.12 -15.62 5.57
CA LEU A 147 19.95 -16.37 5.14
C LEU A 147 18.74 -15.47 4.80
N PRO A 148 18.38 -14.44 5.59
CA PRO A 148 17.27 -13.53 5.26
C PRO A 148 17.46 -12.84 3.91
N MET A 149 18.68 -12.40 3.58
CA MET A 149 19.01 -11.79 2.28
C MET A 149 18.74 -12.79 1.13
N TYR A 150 19.17 -14.05 1.29
CA TYR A 150 18.97 -15.06 0.24
C TYR A 150 17.50 -15.46 0.07
N ILE A 151 16.72 -15.46 1.16
CA ILE A 151 15.26 -15.67 1.11
C ILE A 151 14.61 -14.56 0.28
N ILE A 152 14.93 -13.30 0.56
CA ILE A 152 14.39 -12.17 -0.21
C ILE A 152 14.85 -12.22 -1.67
N MET A 153 16.13 -12.49 -1.94
CA MET A 153 16.62 -12.68 -3.30
C MET A 153 15.86 -13.77 -4.04
N PHE A 154 15.52 -14.87 -3.35
CA PHE A 154 14.69 -15.94 -3.92
C PHE A 154 13.27 -15.48 -4.24
N LEU A 155 12.60 -14.76 -3.33
CA LEU A 155 11.28 -14.20 -3.54
C LEU A 155 11.27 -13.22 -4.73
N PHE A 156 12.34 -12.43 -4.88
CA PHE A 156 12.50 -11.47 -5.98
C PHE A 156 12.72 -12.11 -7.36
N THR A 157 12.96 -13.41 -7.44
CA THR A 157 13.01 -14.11 -8.74
C THR A 157 11.63 -14.29 -9.37
N LYS A 158 10.56 -14.23 -8.55
CA LYS A 158 9.17 -14.40 -9.01
C LYS A 158 8.46 -13.04 -8.91
N PRO A 159 7.90 -12.50 -10.01
CA PRO A 159 7.28 -11.16 -10.02
C PRO A 159 6.19 -10.97 -8.96
N ILE A 160 5.30 -11.95 -8.81
CA ILE A 160 4.21 -11.89 -7.82
C ILE A 160 4.76 -11.95 -6.40
N ALA A 161 5.75 -12.81 -6.13
CA ALA A 161 6.36 -12.91 -4.80
C ALA A 161 7.11 -11.63 -4.43
N LYS A 162 7.83 -11.02 -5.38
CA LYS A 162 8.46 -9.70 -5.21
C LYS A 162 7.42 -8.67 -4.80
N TYR A 163 6.33 -8.55 -5.57
CA TYR A 163 5.26 -7.59 -5.30
C TYR A 163 4.62 -7.81 -3.92
N ALA A 164 4.30 -9.07 -3.57
CA ALA A 164 3.77 -9.41 -2.25
C ALA A 164 4.75 -9.05 -1.12
N THR A 165 6.04 -9.33 -1.30
CA THR A 165 7.08 -8.98 -0.32
C THR A 165 7.16 -7.46 -0.09
N GLU A 166 7.14 -6.66 -1.15
CA GLU A 166 7.12 -5.19 -1.05
C GLU A 166 5.89 -4.69 -0.27
N ARG A 167 4.72 -5.28 -0.52
CA ARG A 167 3.47 -4.94 0.20
C ARG A 167 3.51 -5.35 1.67
N ILE A 168 4.07 -6.51 1.99
CA ILE A 168 4.26 -6.95 3.39
C ILE A 168 5.19 -5.98 4.14
N PHE A 169 6.29 -5.55 3.54
CA PHE A 169 7.16 -4.56 4.17
C PHE A 169 6.46 -3.21 4.39
N LEU A 170 5.69 -2.74 3.40
CA LEU A 170 4.87 -1.54 3.57
C LEU A 170 3.83 -1.71 4.68
N MET A 171 3.17 -2.87 4.77
CA MET A 171 2.24 -3.19 5.84
C MET A 171 2.91 -3.11 7.21
N ILE A 172 4.08 -3.72 7.38
CA ILE A 172 4.85 -3.66 8.62
C ILE A 172 5.19 -2.20 8.97
N PHE A 173 5.67 -1.43 8.00
CA PHE A 173 6.00 -0.02 8.21
C PHE A 173 4.78 0.80 8.65
N VAL A 174 3.63 0.59 8.00
CA VAL A 174 2.36 1.25 8.36
C VAL A 174 1.92 0.87 9.77
N LEU A 175 2.02 -0.42 10.14
CA LEU A 175 1.66 -0.88 11.49
C LEU A 175 2.53 -0.23 12.55
N PHE A 176 3.84 -0.16 12.35
CA PHE A 176 4.73 0.55 13.27
C PHE A 176 4.37 2.03 13.38
N GLY A 177 4.06 2.69 12.25
CA GLY A 177 3.60 4.08 12.23
C GLY A 177 2.29 4.28 13.00
N VAL A 178 1.33 3.39 12.85
CA VAL A 178 0.05 3.42 13.58
C VAL A 178 0.27 3.24 15.07
N VAL A 179 1.06 2.24 15.48
CA VAL A 179 1.39 2.02 16.90
C VAL A 179 2.02 3.26 17.51
N TRP A 180 3.03 3.83 16.85
CA TRP A 180 3.70 5.03 17.31
C TRP A 180 2.75 6.22 17.45
N LEU A 181 1.93 6.46 16.42
CA LEU A 181 1.01 7.59 16.37
C LEU A 181 -0.08 7.46 17.44
N VAL A 182 -0.75 6.29 17.52
CA VAL A 182 -1.84 6.07 18.48
C VAL A 182 -1.32 6.11 19.90
N PHE A 183 -0.19 5.46 20.17
CA PHE A 183 0.45 5.52 21.50
C PHE A 183 0.78 6.97 21.87
N THR A 184 1.37 7.73 20.96
CA THR A 184 1.74 9.14 21.23
C THR A 184 0.51 10.00 21.52
N ILE A 185 -0.59 9.82 20.77
CA ILE A 185 -1.84 10.55 21.02
C ILE A 185 -2.39 10.21 22.42
N LEU A 186 -2.43 8.92 22.77
CA LEU A 186 -2.93 8.47 24.07
C LEU A 186 -2.02 8.93 25.22
N TYR A 187 -0.71 8.98 25.02
CA TYR A 187 0.25 9.46 26.00
C TYR A 187 0.13 10.97 26.28
N ILE A 188 -0.13 11.77 25.22
CA ILE A 188 -0.28 13.24 25.34
C ILE A 188 -1.70 13.62 25.79
N ALA A 189 -2.67 12.71 25.64
CA ALA A 189 -4.06 12.99 26.00
C ALA A 189 -4.17 13.42 27.48
N PRO A 190 -4.93 14.48 27.78
CA PRO A 190 -5.01 15.02 29.16
C PRO A 190 -5.84 14.13 30.09
N MET A 191 -6.17 12.92 29.70
CA MET A 191 -6.98 11.98 30.47
C MET A 191 -6.11 11.07 31.32
N ASP A 192 -6.28 11.14 32.65
CA ASP A 192 -5.63 10.28 33.61
C ASP A 192 -6.39 8.98 33.76
N ALA A 193 -5.85 7.88 33.23
CA ALA A 193 -6.48 6.57 33.26
C ALA A 193 -6.71 6.09 34.71
N ALA A 194 -5.75 6.32 35.60
CA ALA A 194 -5.87 5.93 37.01
C ALA A 194 -7.03 6.63 37.70
N LYS A 195 -7.14 7.95 37.55
CA LYS A 195 -8.25 8.74 38.15
C LYS A 195 -9.61 8.32 37.61
N ASN A 196 -9.69 8.06 36.32
CA ASN A 196 -10.98 7.68 35.71
C ASN A 196 -11.43 6.28 36.14
N ILE A 197 -10.50 5.35 36.38
CA ILE A 197 -10.81 3.98 36.77
C ILE A 197 -11.01 3.84 38.27
N LEU A 198 -10.15 4.45 39.07
CA LEU A 198 -10.25 4.40 40.53
C LEU A 198 -11.37 5.31 41.08
N GLY A 199 -11.81 6.28 40.27
CA GLY A 199 -12.86 7.21 40.62
C GLY A 199 -12.37 8.48 41.35
N PRO A 200 -13.29 9.46 41.57
CA PRO A 200 -12.94 10.78 42.08
C PRO A 200 -12.50 10.80 43.56
N THR A 201 -12.70 9.70 44.29
CA THR A 201 -12.34 9.57 45.70
C THR A 201 -10.96 8.90 45.90
N ALA A 202 -10.27 8.53 44.82
CA ALA A 202 -8.96 7.91 44.90
C ALA A 202 -7.90 8.83 45.51
N THR A 203 -7.11 8.29 46.45
CA THR A 203 -5.99 9.01 47.02
C THR A 203 -4.81 9.06 46.07
N GLN A 204 -3.93 10.06 46.21
CA GLN A 204 -2.74 10.16 45.37
C GLN A 204 -1.88 8.90 45.43
N GLU A 205 -1.73 8.31 46.61
CA GLU A 205 -0.99 7.05 46.84
C GLU A 205 -1.59 5.87 46.01
N GLN A 206 -2.90 5.78 45.94
CA GLN A 206 -3.61 4.77 45.11
C GLN A 206 -3.33 4.99 43.61
N ILE A 207 -3.36 6.25 43.17
CA ILE A 207 -3.07 6.64 41.78
C ILE A 207 -1.62 6.28 41.42
N ASP A 208 -0.64 6.63 42.27
CA ASP A 208 0.78 6.39 42.06
C ASP A 208 1.06 4.88 42.03
N THR A 209 0.45 4.11 42.95
CA THR A 209 0.57 2.65 43.00
C THR A 209 0.00 2.02 41.73
N TRP A 210 -1.15 2.50 41.27
CA TRP A 210 -1.78 2.02 40.06
C TRP A 210 -0.93 2.34 38.81
N ASN A 211 -0.41 3.57 38.71
CA ASN A 211 0.48 3.97 37.61
C ASN A 211 1.76 3.12 37.57
N ALA A 212 2.37 2.85 38.73
CA ALA A 212 3.53 1.98 38.85
C ALA A 212 3.22 0.52 38.45
N LEU A 213 2.02 -0.01 38.81
CA LEU A 213 1.60 -1.36 38.44
C LEU A 213 1.50 -1.54 36.91
N TYR A 214 1.02 -0.52 36.21
CA TYR A 214 0.85 -0.56 34.74
C TYR A 214 1.99 0.09 33.98
N GLY A 215 3.05 0.58 34.68
CA GLY A 215 4.23 1.20 34.10
C GLY A 215 3.98 2.56 33.43
N LEU A 216 2.91 3.26 33.84
CA LEU A 216 2.55 4.58 33.27
C LEU A 216 3.43 5.71 33.87
N ASP A 217 4.15 5.45 34.93
CA ASP A 217 5.17 6.31 35.54
C ASP A 217 6.50 6.32 34.78
N GLN A 218 6.69 5.37 33.84
CA GLN A 218 7.92 5.21 33.07
C GLN A 218 8.07 6.30 32.00
N PRO A 219 9.31 6.64 31.59
CA PRO A 219 9.55 7.57 30.48
C PRO A 219 8.87 7.12 29.18
N TYR A 220 8.46 8.10 28.35
CA TYR A 220 7.80 7.87 27.06
C TYR A 220 8.45 6.78 26.20
N ILE A 221 9.79 6.83 26.05
CA ILE A 221 10.53 5.87 25.22
C ILE A 221 10.40 4.44 25.74
N THR A 222 10.46 4.26 27.07
CA THR A 222 10.33 2.94 27.69
C THR A 222 8.94 2.35 27.44
N GLN A 223 7.89 3.14 27.68
CA GLN A 223 6.51 2.73 27.43
C GLN A 223 6.27 2.43 25.94
N LEU A 224 6.82 3.26 25.03
CA LEU A 224 6.71 3.06 23.58
C LEU A 224 7.39 1.74 23.14
N LEU A 225 8.61 1.46 23.62
CA LEU A 225 9.32 0.22 23.29
C LEU A 225 8.61 -1.02 23.83
N GLU A 226 8.06 -0.95 25.05
CA GLU A 226 7.23 -2.02 25.58
C GLU A 226 5.96 -2.24 24.76
N THR A 227 5.33 -1.16 24.31
CA THR A 227 4.17 -1.23 23.42
C THR A 227 4.53 -1.92 22.11
N PHE A 228 5.62 -1.56 21.47
CA PHE A 228 6.10 -2.26 20.26
C PHE A 228 6.36 -3.75 20.54
N LYS A 229 6.98 -4.07 21.66
CA LYS A 229 7.23 -5.45 22.06
C LYS A 229 5.90 -6.22 22.20
N LYS A 230 4.91 -5.67 22.88
CA LYS A 230 3.58 -6.27 23.06
C LYS A 230 2.88 -6.52 21.71
N VAL A 231 2.95 -5.56 20.80
CA VAL A 231 2.36 -5.71 19.46
C VAL A 231 3.07 -6.80 18.64
N VAL A 232 4.41 -6.85 18.66
CA VAL A 232 5.19 -7.86 17.91
C VAL A 232 4.98 -9.26 18.48
N THR A 233 4.78 -9.39 19.79
CA THR A 233 4.51 -10.68 20.45
C THR A 233 3.04 -11.08 20.45
N PHE A 234 2.14 -10.26 19.85
CA PHE A 234 0.69 -10.42 19.87
C PHE A 234 0.11 -10.50 21.30
N ASP A 235 0.82 -10.00 22.31
CA ASP A 235 0.33 -9.85 23.66
C ASP A 235 -0.07 -8.40 23.90
N LEU A 236 -1.32 -8.07 23.55
CA LEU A 236 -1.86 -6.72 23.70
C LEU A 236 -2.17 -6.32 25.16
N GLY A 237 -1.83 -7.21 26.11
CA GLY A 237 -2.07 -6.98 27.54
C GLY A 237 -3.51 -7.21 27.97
N LYS A 238 -3.83 -6.65 29.16
CA LYS A 238 -5.16 -6.75 29.77
C LYS A 238 -5.82 -5.39 29.83
N ALA A 239 -7.13 -5.37 29.65
CA ALA A 239 -7.96 -4.17 29.83
C ALA A 239 -7.81 -3.66 31.27
N TYR A 240 -7.74 -2.36 31.43
CA TYR A 240 -7.58 -1.73 32.76
C TYR A 240 -8.85 -1.84 33.61
N GLN A 241 -10.01 -1.82 32.98
CA GLN A 241 -11.30 -1.76 33.67
C GLN A 241 -11.77 -3.11 34.22
N ASP A 242 -11.63 -4.18 33.42
CA ASP A 242 -12.19 -5.50 33.72
C ASP A 242 -11.13 -6.61 33.82
N GLY A 243 -9.86 -6.29 33.57
CA GLY A 243 -8.75 -7.24 33.59
C GLY A 243 -8.79 -8.29 32.47
N ALA A 244 -9.73 -8.17 31.53
CA ALA A 244 -9.87 -9.13 30.44
C ALA A 244 -8.69 -9.07 29.46
N PRO A 245 -8.19 -10.21 28.94
CA PRO A 245 -7.19 -10.20 27.88
C PRO A 245 -7.69 -9.49 26.62
N VAL A 246 -7.02 -8.42 26.19
CA VAL A 246 -7.45 -7.57 25.07
C VAL A 246 -7.60 -8.39 23.79
N MET A 247 -6.65 -9.28 23.50
CA MET A 247 -6.67 -10.11 22.30
C MET A 247 -7.90 -11.04 22.25
N GLN A 248 -8.30 -11.60 23.39
CA GLN A 248 -9.49 -12.44 23.50
C GLN A 248 -10.76 -11.62 23.31
N ALA A 249 -10.83 -10.44 23.94
CA ALA A 249 -11.96 -9.52 23.80
C ALA A 249 -12.15 -9.05 22.35
N ILE A 250 -11.07 -8.78 21.63
CA ILE A 250 -11.08 -8.43 20.20
C ILE A 250 -11.51 -9.64 19.36
N GLY A 251 -10.92 -10.82 19.60
CA GLY A 251 -11.19 -12.04 18.85
C GLY A 251 -12.64 -12.49 18.89
N SER A 252 -13.33 -12.28 20.03
CA SER A 252 -14.77 -12.59 20.16
C SER A 252 -15.67 -11.60 19.42
N ARG A 253 -15.24 -10.35 19.22
CA ARG A 253 -16.02 -9.27 18.59
C ARG A 253 -15.77 -9.13 17.08
N PHE A 254 -14.59 -9.52 16.62
CA PHE A 254 -14.21 -9.40 15.22
C PHE A 254 -15.16 -10.10 14.24
N PRO A 255 -15.64 -11.33 14.49
CA PRO A 255 -16.59 -11.98 13.59
C PRO A 255 -17.88 -11.18 13.38
N ILE A 256 -18.34 -10.45 14.41
CA ILE A 256 -19.54 -9.61 14.35
C ILE A 256 -19.29 -8.40 13.43
N THR A 257 -18.19 -7.68 13.64
CA THR A 257 -17.78 -6.58 12.76
C THR A 257 -17.60 -7.04 11.31
N LEU A 258 -16.99 -8.19 11.11
CA LEU A 258 -16.81 -8.77 9.78
C LEU A 258 -18.14 -9.12 9.11
N GLN A 259 -19.10 -9.65 9.87
CA GLN A 259 -20.44 -9.96 9.38
C GLN A 259 -21.19 -8.69 8.92
N VAL A 260 -21.16 -7.62 9.72
CA VAL A 260 -21.74 -6.33 9.36
C VAL A 260 -21.07 -5.78 8.10
N THR A 261 -19.73 -5.78 8.05
CA THR A 261 -18.95 -5.31 6.91
C THR A 261 -19.28 -6.09 5.63
N PHE A 262 -19.36 -7.41 5.72
CA PHE A 262 -19.71 -8.27 4.57
C PHE A 262 -21.09 -7.95 4.01
N TRP A 263 -22.12 -7.89 4.85
CA TRP A 263 -23.48 -7.59 4.38
C TRP A 263 -23.62 -6.15 3.89
N SER A 264 -22.93 -5.20 4.50
CA SER A 264 -22.86 -3.83 4.00
C SER A 264 -22.24 -3.76 2.60
N MET A 265 -21.19 -4.54 2.34
CA MET A 265 -20.58 -4.61 1.02
C MET A 265 -21.53 -5.25 0.00
N VAL A 266 -22.28 -6.30 0.38
CA VAL A 266 -23.29 -6.91 -0.49
C VAL A 266 -24.35 -5.86 -0.89
N VAL A 267 -24.88 -5.12 0.07
CA VAL A 267 -25.85 -4.03 -0.20
C VAL A 267 -25.23 -2.96 -1.10
N ALA A 268 -24.02 -2.53 -0.81
CA ALA A 268 -23.31 -1.53 -1.64
C ALA A 268 -23.19 -2.00 -3.10
N LEU A 269 -22.78 -3.24 -3.34
CA LEU A 269 -22.60 -3.80 -4.69
C LEU A 269 -23.92 -3.98 -5.42
N VAL A 270 -24.96 -4.46 -4.72
CA VAL A 270 -26.30 -4.65 -5.32
C VAL A 270 -26.91 -3.32 -5.78
N ILE A 271 -26.61 -2.23 -5.09
CA ILE A 271 -27.06 -0.88 -5.49
C ILE A 271 -26.14 -0.29 -6.55
N ALA A 272 -24.82 -0.31 -6.28
CA ALA A 272 -23.84 0.46 -7.05
C ALA A 272 -23.59 -0.08 -8.45
N LEU A 273 -23.44 -1.41 -8.60
CA LEU A 273 -23.11 -2.00 -9.89
C LEU A 273 -24.22 -1.79 -10.93
N PRO A 274 -25.49 -2.12 -10.66
CA PRO A 274 -26.57 -1.86 -11.63
C PRO A 274 -26.69 -0.36 -11.94
N ALA A 275 -26.68 0.51 -10.93
CA ALA A 275 -26.76 1.96 -11.12
C ALA A 275 -25.61 2.48 -11.98
N GLY A 276 -24.36 2.11 -11.71
CA GLY A 276 -23.20 2.53 -12.47
C GLY A 276 -23.17 1.98 -13.90
N ILE A 277 -23.54 0.70 -14.10
CA ILE A 277 -23.59 0.05 -15.41
C ILE A 277 -24.64 0.72 -16.30
N ILE A 278 -25.87 0.89 -15.80
CA ILE A 278 -26.97 1.49 -16.58
C ILE A 278 -26.63 2.95 -16.92
N SER A 279 -26.09 3.72 -15.97
CA SER A 279 -25.63 5.08 -16.18
C SER A 279 -24.53 5.20 -17.24
N ALA A 280 -23.62 4.22 -17.32
CA ALA A 280 -22.56 4.19 -18.33
C ALA A 280 -23.08 3.82 -19.74
N ILE A 281 -24.06 2.91 -19.81
CA ILE A 281 -24.68 2.49 -21.08
C ILE A 281 -25.48 3.64 -21.68
N LYS A 282 -26.29 4.30 -20.84
CA LYS A 282 -27.20 5.41 -21.23
C LYS A 282 -26.79 6.71 -20.51
N PRO A 283 -25.63 7.28 -20.86
CA PRO A 283 -25.14 8.49 -20.19
C PRO A 283 -26.03 9.69 -20.52
N TYR A 284 -26.08 10.65 -19.60
CA TYR A 284 -26.82 11.90 -19.72
C TYR A 284 -28.36 11.72 -19.89
N THR A 285 -28.90 10.55 -19.55
CA THR A 285 -30.33 10.32 -19.46
C THR A 285 -30.87 10.68 -18.09
N SER A 286 -32.21 10.81 -17.98
CA SER A 286 -32.88 11.04 -16.70
C SER A 286 -32.50 9.99 -15.65
N PHE A 287 -32.37 8.74 -16.03
CA PHE A 287 -31.92 7.67 -15.12
C PHE A 287 -30.51 7.92 -14.58
N ASP A 288 -29.57 8.33 -15.46
CA ASP A 288 -28.19 8.62 -15.06
C ASP A 288 -28.16 9.76 -14.03
N TYR A 289 -28.86 10.85 -14.28
CA TYR A 289 -28.94 11.98 -13.34
C TYR A 289 -29.58 11.57 -12.00
N ILE A 290 -30.70 10.84 -12.04
CA ILE A 290 -31.42 10.40 -10.86
C ILE A 290 -30.55 9.43 -10.04
N ALA A 291 -29.94 8.43 -10.67
CA ALA A 291 -29.09 7.45 -10.00
C ALA A 291 -27.87 8.12 -9.35
N MET A 292 -27.20 9.04 -10.04
CA MET A 292 -26.07 9.78 -9.51
C MET A 292 -26.49 10.75 -8.39
N PHE A 293 -27.67 11.37 -8.49
CA PHE A 293 -28.22 12.22 -7.43
C PHE A 293 -28.46 11.43 -6.14
N PHE A 294 -29.14 10.27 -6.21
CA PHE A 294 -29.33 9.43 -5.03
C PHE A 294 -28.03 8.86 -4.48
N ALA A 295 -27.08 8.53 -5.35
CA ALA A 295 -25.75 8.13 -4.92
C ALA A 295 -25.05 9.25 -4.12
N LEU A 296 -25.13 10.52 -4.58
CA LEU A 296 -24.55 11.66 -3.86
C LEU A 296 -25.27 11.94 -2.56
N LEU A 297 -26.59 11.79 -2.51
CA LEU A 297 -27.36 11.90 -1.27
C LEU A 297 -26.88 10.87 -0.22
N GLY A 298 -26.64 9.63 -0.63
CA GLY A 298 -26.13 8.59 0.26
C GLY A 298 -24.75 8.92 0.86
N LEU A 299 -23.92 9.69 0.16
CA LEU A 299 -22.65 10.19 0.70
C LEU A 299 -22.81 11.40 1.63
N SER A 300 -23.84 12.19 1.42
CA SER A 300 -24.04 13.46 2.15
C SER A 300 -24.74 13.25 3.48
N ILE A 301 -25.50 12.18 3.63
CA ILE A 301 -26.21 11.85 4.85
C ILE A 301 -25.26 11.15 5.82
N PRO A 302 -25.07 11.67 7.06
CA PRO A 302 -24.26 10.98 8.06
C PRO A 302 -24.85 9.60 8.42
N ASN A 303 -24.03 8.55 8.40
CA ASN A 303 -24.47 7.18 8.67
C ASN A 303 -25.21 7.04 10.00
N PHE A 304 -24.72 7.68 11.07
CA PHE A 304 -25.37 7.61 12.37
C PHE A 304 -26.77 8.22 12.34
N TRP A 305 -26.95 9.35 11.67
CA TRP A 305 -28.26 10.02 11.54
C TRP A 305 -29.23 9.16 10.73
N LEU A 306 -28.77 8.61 9.60
CA LEU A 306 -29.58 7.67 8.80
C LEU A 306 -29.97 6.47 9.62
N GLY A 307 -29.04 5.91 10.41
CA GLY A 307 -29.32 4.79 11.32
C GLY A 307 -30.42 5.09 12.31
N LEU A 308 -30.35 6.24 12.99
CA LEU A 308 -31.38 6.67 13.94
C LEU A 308 -32.73 6.87 13.25
N MET A 309 -32.77 7.45 12.05
CA MET A 309 -34.02 7.64 11.30
C MET A 309 -34.64 6.30 10.87
N LEU A 310 -33.82 5.32 10.47
CA LEU A 310 -34.32 4.00 10.12
C LEU A 310 -34.83 3.24 11.36
N ILE A 311 -34.16 3.33 12.50
CA ILE A 311 -34.64 2.77 13.77
C ILE A 311 -36.00 3.38 14.13
N LEU A 312 -36.12 4.71 14.08
CA LEU A 312 -37.36 5.40 14.38
C LEU A 312 -38.50 4.97 13.45
N LEU A 313 -38.22 4.86 12.14
CA LEU A 313 -39.23 4.50 11.15
C LEU A 313 -39.61 3.02 11.23
N PHE A 314 -38.63 2.12 11.10
CA PHE A 314 -38.90 0.69 10.92
C PHE A 314 -39.03 -0.09 12.21
N ALA A 315 -38.36 0.30 13.30
CA ALA A 315 -38.44 -0.39 14.56
C ALA A 315 -39.53 0.22 15.49
N VAL A 316 -39.53 1.56 15.62
CA VAL A 316 -40.42 2.21 16.58
C VAL A 316 -41.81 2.44 15.98
N ASN A 317 -41.92 3.05 14.82
CA ASN A 317 -43.22 3.45 14.25
C ASN A 317 -43.91 2.30 13.54
N LEU A 318 -43.18 1.52 12.72
CA LEU A 318 -43.77 0.40 11.96
C LEU A 318 -43.69 -0.95 12.66
N GLY A 319 -42.77 -1.15 13.60
CA GLY A 319 -42.59 -2.39 14.34
C GLY A 319 -42.16 -3.60 13.48
N VAL A 320 -41.59 -3.36 12.28
CA VAL A 320 -41.28 -4.45 11.31
C VAL A 320 -39.87 -4.97 11.42
N LEU A 321 -38.93 -4.18 11.97
CA LEU A 321 -37.53 -4.57 12.15
C LEU A 321 -37.09 -4.32 13.60
N PRO A 322 -36.18 -5.15 14.13
CA PRO A 322 -35.64 -4.97 15.48
C PRO A 322 -34.77 -3.69 15.57
N SER A 323 -34.80 -2.98 16.69
CA SER A 323 -34.05 -1.76 16.94
C SER A 323 -32.57 -1.99 17.30
N SER A 324 -32.26 -3.17 17.88
CA SER A 324 -30.89 -3.50 18.31
C SER A 324 -30.45 -4.84 17.77
N PHE A 325 -29.15 -5.03 17.72
CA PHE A 325 -28.53 -6.25 17.17
C PHE A 325 -28.75 -7.47 18.09
N ASP A 326 -29.11 -8.60 17.47
CA ASP A 326 -29.14 -9.92 18.08
C ASP A 326 -28.44 -10.90 17.12
N PRO A 327 -27.34 -11.57 17.55
CA PRO A 327 -26.60 -12.52 16.71
C PRO A 327 -27.44 -13.67 16.16
N ASN A 328 -28.55 -14.05 16.85
CA ASN A 328 -29.41 -15.15 16.44
C ASN A 328 -30.54 -14.73 15.49
N ASN A 329 -30.67 -13.41 15.23
CA ASN A 329 -31.71 -12.89 14.37
C ASN A 329 -31.09 -12.08 13.21
N TRP A 330 -31.07 -12.65 12.01
CA TRP A 330 -30.50 -12.01 10.81
C TRP A 330 -31.20 -10.69 10.41
N MET A 331 -32.48 -10.50 10.82
CA MET A 331 -33.24 -9.26 10.54
C MET A 331 -32.58 -8.03 11.19
N THR A 332 -31.83 -8.24 12.27
CA THR A 332 -31.12 -7.17 12.97
C THR A 332 -29.95 -6.59 12.17
N LEU A 333 -29.47 -7.31 11.15
CA LEU A 333 -28.41 -6.84 10.25
C LEU A 333 -28.92 -5.97 9.09
N ILE A 334 -30.22 -6.00 8.78
CA ILE A 334 -30.76 -5.30 7.60
C ILE A 334 -30.51 -3.80 7.66
N MET A 335 -30.89 -3.14 8.74
CA MET A 335 -30.73 -1.70 8.88
C MET A 335 -29.25 -1.28 8.93
N PRO A 336 -28.39 -1.88 9.77
CA PRO A 336 -26.95 -1.56 9.78
C PRO A 336 -26.29 -1.75 8.42
N ALA A 337 -26.55 -2.89 7.76
CA ALA A 337 -25.98 -3.18 6.45
C ALA A 337 -26.43 -2.19 5.37
N PHE A 338 -27.69 -1.76 5.42
CA PHE A 338 -28.21 -0.76 4.51
C PHE A 338 -27.58 0.61 4.74
N VAL A 339 -27.49 1.06 5.99
CA VAL A 339 -26.89 2.36 6.36
C VAL A 339 -25.45 2.46 5.85
N VAL A 340 -24.64 1.47 6.20
CA VAL A 340 -23.21 1.48 5.85
C VAL A 340 -23.02 1.23 4.36
N GLY A 341 -23.81 0.33 3.78
CA GLY A 341 -23.77 -0.03 2.36
C GLY A 341 -24.14 1.11 1.43
N THR A 342 -25.16 1.91 1.75
CA THR A 342 -25.58 3.06 0.94
C THR A 342 -24.52 4.14 0.91
N GLY A 343 -23.82 4.42 2.01
CA GLY A 343 -22.69 5.36 2.05
C GLY A 343 -21.56 4.98 1.08
N MET A 344 -21.28 3.68 0.91
CA MET A 344 -20.23 3.20 0.00
C MET A 344 -20.70 3.05 -1.44
N SER A 345 -21.98 2.81 -1.67
CA SER A 345 -22.55 2.58 -3.00
C SER A 345 -22.26 3.71 -3.99
N ALA A 346 -22.25 4.94 -3.53
CA ALA A 346 -22.01 6.12 -4.33
C ALA A 346 -20.61 6.15 -4.97
N SER A 347 -19.56 5.82 -4.21
CA SER A 347 -18.19 5.78 -4.71
C SER A 347 -18.01 4.66 -5.73
N ILE A 348 -18.59 3.50 -5.47
CA ILE A 348 -18.53 2.33 -6.35
C ILE A 348 -19.34 2.61 -7.63
N ALA A 349 -20.53 3.19 -7.54
CA ALA A 349 -21.37 3.52 -8.70
C ALA A 349 -20.67 4.54 -9.63
N ARG A 350 -20.10 5.61 -9.07
CA ARG A 350 -19.34 6.60 -9.84
C ARG A 350 -18.12 6.00 -10.53
N MET A 351 -17.36 5.15 -9.82
CA MET A 351 -16.20 4.48 -10.41
C MET A 351 -16.63 3.53 -11.51
N THR A 352 -17.70 2.75 -11.32
CA THR A 352 -18.26 1.86 -12.32
C THR A 352 -18.68 2.63 -13.57
N ARG A 353 -19.43 3.74 -13.40
CA ARG A 353 -19.82 4.61 -14.50
C ARG A 353 -18.63 5.18 -15.25
N SER A 354 -17.68 5.78 -14.55
CA SER A 354 -16.51 6.42 -15.14
C SER A 354 -15.63 5.43 -15.92
N SER A 355 -15.29 4.30 -15.30
CA SER A 355 -14.45 3.26 -15.92
C SER A 355 -15.11 2.65 -17.15
N MET A 356 -16.42 2.39 -17.10
CA MET A 356 -17.14 1.86 -18.26
C MET A 356 -17.25 2.89 -19.39
N MET A 357 -17.42 4.17 -19.09
CA MET A 357 -17.47 5.22 -20.11
C MET A 357 -16.11 5.38 -20.81
N GLU A 358 -15.01 5.31 -20.08
CA GLU A 358 -13.64 5.34 -20.63
C GLU A 358 -13.40 4.16 -21.57
N VAL A 359 -13.74 2.95 -21.12
CA VAL A 359 -13.57 1.72 -21.92
C VAL A 359 -14.49 1.70 -23.17
N LYS A 360 -15.70 2.26 -23.08
CA LYS A 360 -16.71 2.27 -24.15
C LYS A 360 -16.22 2.92 -25.45
N THR A 361 -15.28 3.86 -25.38
CA THR A 361 -14.70 4.58 -26.52
C THR A 361 -13.45 3.93 -27.11
N SER A 362 -13.01 2.78 -26.56
CA SER A 362 -11.79 2.09 -27.02
C SER A 362 -12.00 1.39 -28.36
N ASP A 363 -10.97 1.34 -29.21
CA ASP A 363 -11.00 0.77 -30.57
C ASP A 363 -11.45 -0.70 -30.62
N TYR A 364 -11.09 -1.50 -29.63
CA TYR A 364 -11.51 -2.90 -29.59
C TYR A 364 -13.01 -3.07 -29.33
N VAL A 365 -13.66 -2.10 -28.66
CA VAL A 365 -15.12 -2.08 -28.45
C VAL A 365 -15.81 -1.72 -29.77
N LEU A 366 -15.27 -0.73 -30.49
CA LEU A 366 -15.74 -0.38 -31.83
C LEU A 366 -15.62 -1.58 -32.81
N THR A 367 -14.48 -2.26 -32.75
CA THR A 367 -14.25 -3.48 -33.54
C THR A 367 -15.27 -4.60 -33.19
N ALA A 368 -15.60 -4.79 -31.93
CA ALA A 368 -16.56 -5.77 -31.47
C ALA A 368 -17.98 -5.47 -32.05
N ARG A 369 -18.38 -4.19 -32.06
CA ARG A 369 -19.63 -3.73 -32.67
C ARG A 369 -19.61 -3.89 -34.19
N ALA A 370 -18.52 -3.54 -34.85
CA ALA A 370 -18.37 -3.70 -36.31
C ALA A 370 -18.48 -5.18 -36.76
N LYS A 371 -18.10 -6.13 -35.88
CA LYS A 371 -18.29 -7.58 -36.09
C LYS A 371 -19.72 -8.06 -35.85
N GLY A 372 -20.68 -7.17 -35.57
CA GLY A 372 -22.10 -7.51 -35.38
C GLY A 372 -22.41 -8.20 -34.06
N LEU A 373 -21.57 -8.10 -33.02
CA LEU A 373 -21.86 -8.69 -31.72
C LEU A 373 -23.03 -7.96 -31.04
N PRO A 374 -23.98 -8.71 -30.41
CA PRO A 374 -25.12 -8.11 -29.73
C PRO A 374 -24.65 -7.21 -28.58
N GLU A 375 -25.30 -6.06 -28.38
CA GLU A 375 -24.87 -5.02 -27.45
C GLU A 375 -24.69 -5.53 -26.01
N ASN A 376 -25.55 -6.44 -25.53
CA ASN A 376 -25.39 -7.06 -24.20
C ASN A 376 -24.06 -7.80 -24.09
N LYS A 377 -23.60 -8.49 -25.14
CA LYS A 377 -22.30 -9.18 -25.14
C LYS A 377 -21.14 -8.19 -25.19
N VAL A 378 -21.28 -7.10 -25.94
CA VAL A 378 -20.31 -6.02 -26.00
C VAL A 378 -20.18 -5.38 -24.62
N VAL A 379 -21.29 -5.05 -23.96
CA VAL A 379 -21.30 -4.43 -22.63
C VAL A 379 -20.69 -5.35 -21.57
N LEU A 380 -21.20 -6.57 -21.42
CA LEU A 380 -20.79 -7.44 -20.32
C LEU A 380 -19.38 -8.01 -20.50
N LYS A 381 -19.00 -8.40 -21.72
CA LYS A 381 -17.72 -9.07 -21.96
C LYS A 381 -16.59 -8.11 -22.34
N HIS A 382 -16.88 -7.09 -23.15
CA HIS A 382 -15.83 -6.22 -23.70
C HIS A 382 -15.69 -4.92 -22.92
N ILE A 383 -16.79 -4.31 -22.44
CA ILE A 383 -16.72 -3.07 -21.67
C ILE A 383 -16.53 -3.37 -20.18
N LEU A 384 -17.49 -4.05 -19.54
CA LEU A 384 -17.46 -4.31 -18.10
C LEU A 384 -16.23 -5.13 -17.71
N GLY A 385 -15.87 -6.18 -18.48
CA GLY A 385 -14.71 -7.02 -18.20
C GLY A 385 -13.41 -6.22 -18.06
N ASN A 386 -13.19 -5.21 -18.92
CA ASN A 386 -12.01 -4.35 -18.83
C ASN A 386 -12.15 -3.22 -17.80
N ALA A 387 -13.37 -2.74 -17.56
CA ALA A 387 -13.68 -1.75 -16.54
C ALA A 387 -13.62 -2.33 -15.11
N MET A 388 -13.63 -3.67 -14.96
CA MET A 388 -13.59 -4.33 -13.65
C MET A 388 -12.34 -4.02 -12.83
N ILE A 389 -11.22 -3.70 -13.46
CA ILE A 389 -9.96 -3.46 -12.75
C ILE A 389 -10.08 -2.29 -11.76
N PRO A 390 -10.44 -1.05 -12.19
CA PRO A 390 -10.66 0.06 -11.25
C PRO A 390 -11.83 -0.19 -10.29
N ILE A 391 -12.87 -0.91 -10.73
CA ILE A 391 -14.04 -1.22 -9.91
C ILE A 391 -13.64 -2.12 -8.74
N ILE A 392 -12.94 -3.24 -8.99
CA ILE A 392 -12.46 -4.15 -7.94
C ILE A 392 -11.54 -3.44 -6.96
N THR A 393 -10.66 -2.55 -7.46
CA THR A 393 -9.78 -1.76 -6.60
C THR A 393 -10.60 -0.86 -5.67
N THR A 394 -11.62 -0.17 -6.20
CA THR A 394 -12.49 0.70 -5.39
C THR A 394 -13.30 -0.11 -4.36
N VAL A 395 -13.86 -1.25 -4.77
CA VAL A 395 -14.57 -2.17 -3.86
C VAL A 395 -13.65 -2.64 -2.74
N GLY A 396 -12.43 -3.01 -3.07
CA GLY A 396 -11.46 -3.47 -2.10
C GLY A 396 -11.04 -2.40 -1.09
N MET A 397 -10.75 -1.19 -1.58
CA MET A 397 -10.44 -0.05 -0.70
C MET A 397 -11.65 0.30 0.19
N SER A 398 -12.87 0.23 -0.34
CA SER A 398 -14.10 0.43 0.42
C SER A 398 -14.27 -0.63 1.50
N PHE A 399 -13.96 -1.90 1.22
CA PHE A 399 -14.01 -2.97 2.22
C PHE A 399 -13.05 -2.71 3.40
N GLY A 400 -11.81 -2.30 3.11
CA GLY A 400 -10.86 -1.88 4.14
C GLY A 400 -11.38 -0.70 4.97
N GLY A 401 -11.99 0.30 4.32
CA GLY A 401 -12.61 1.45 4.98
C GLY A 401 -13.80 1.07 5.88
N LEU A 402 -14.61 0.08 5.48
CA LEU A 402 -15.73 -0.42 6.27
C LEU A 402 -15.30 -1.07 7.59
N LEU A 403 -14.22 -1.83 7.57
CA LEU A 403 -13.67 -2.48 8.77
C LEU A 403 -13.28 -1.47 9.86
N GLY A 404 -12.80 -0.28 9.47
CA GLY A 404 -12.46 0.80 10.40
C GLY A 404 -13.61 1.78 10.67
N GLY A 405 -14.50 2.00 9.70
CA GLY A 405 -15.51 3.06 9.72
C GLY A 405 -16.89 2.68 10.24
N ALA A 406 -17.15 1.40 10.51
CA ALA A 406 -18.45 0.95 11.01
C ALA A 406 -18.69 1.24 12.50
N SER A 407 -17.69 1.72 13.25
CA SER A 407 -17.71 1.88 14.70
C SER A 407 -18.90 2.68 15.23
N VAL A 408 -19.22 3.80 14.59
CA VAL A 408 -20.36 4.65 14.99
C VAL A 408 -21.70 3.94 14.70
N THR A 409 -21.81 3.24 13.57
CA THR A 409 -22.99 2.46 13.22
C THR A 409 -23.16 1.29 14.18
N GLU A 410 -22.08 0.58 14.54
CA GLU A 410 -22.11 -0.47 15.56
C GLU A 410 -22.67 0.06 16.88
N LYS A 411 -22.26 1.27 17.28
CA LYS A 411 -22.76 1.90 18.51
C LYS A 411 -24.24 2.24 18.42
N VAL A 412 -24.70 2.82 17.30
CA VAL A 412 -26.11 3.21 17.08
C VAL A 412 -27.05 2.00 17.16
N PHE A 413 -26.65 0.87 16.58
CA PHE A 413 -27.45 -0.36 16.55
C PHE A 413 -27.15 -1.32 17.70
N ASN A 414 -26.37 -0.89 18.70
CA ASN A 414 -25.95 -1.71 19.84
C ASN A 414 -25.28 -3.03 19.42
N ILE A 415 -24.45 -2.98 18.40
CA ILE A 415 -23.68 -4.12 17.88
C ILE A 415 -22.40 -4.23 18.72
N ASN A 416 -22.20 -5.37 19.35
CA ASN A 416 -21.00 -5.64 20.15
C ASN A 416 -19.81 -6.03 19.28
N GLY A 417 -19.42 -5.14 18.35
CA GLY A 417 -18.28 -5.28 17.46
C GLY A 417 -16.99 -4.68 18.02
N ILE A 418 -15.90 -4.77 17.27
CA ILE A 418 -14.62 -4.17 17.68
C ILE A 418 -14.72 -2.65 17.69
N GLY A 419 -15.37 -2.05 16.70
CA GLY A 419 -15.49 -0.61 16.58
C GLY A 419 -16.23 0.00 17.77
N SER A 420 -17.39 -0.55 18.15
CA SER A 420 -18.13 -0.11 19.34
C SER A 420 -17.32 -0.30 20.62
N TYR A 421 -16.59 -1.41 20.74
CA TYR A 421 -15.72 -1.70 21.88
C TYR A 421 -14.60 -0.66 22.06
N ILE A 422 -13.94 -0.26 20.97
CA ILE A 422 -12.91 0.78 21.01
C ILE A 422 -13.52 2.13 21.42
N VAL A 423 -14.69 2.49 20.86
CA VAL A 423 -15.37 3.75 21.16
C VAL A 423 -15.79 3.80 22.63
N ASP A 424 -16.33 2.74 23.18
CA ASP A 424 -16.72 2.69 24.60
C ASP A 424 -15.53 2.83 25.54
N LYS A 425 -14.41 2.16 25.21
CA LYS A 425 -13.21 2.19 26.04
C LYS A 425 -12.37 3.45 25.85
N GLN A 426 -12.64 4.25 24.82
CA GLN A 426 -12.03 5.56 24.62
C GLN A 426 -12.54 6.61 25.60
N PHE A 427 -13.81 6.56 25.95
CA PHE A 427 -14.39 7.48 26.96
C PHE A 427 -13.95 7.15 28.40
N ILE A 428 -13.58 5.91 28.63
CA ILE A 428 -12.92 5.44 29.87
C ILE A 428 -11.50 5.06 29.43
N PRO A 429 -10.47 5.89 29.65
CA PRO A 429 -9.19 5.75 28.94
C PRO A 429 -8.48 4.42 29.23
N ASP A 430 -9.01 3.37 28.65
CA ASP A 430 -8.43 2.02 28.69
C ASP A 430 -7.42 1.87 27.55
N ILE A 431 -6.21 2.37 27.81
CA ILE A 431 -5.13 2.47 26.79
C ILE A 431 -4.86 1.12 26.10
N PRO A 432 -4.72 -0.03 26.80
CA PRO A 432 -4.47 -1.31 26.14
C PRO A 432 -5.59 -1.70 25.14
N VAL A 433 -6.85 -1.44 25.48
CA VAL A 433 -7.99 -1.77 24.62
C VAL A 433 -8.05 -0.86 23.39
N VAL A 434 -7.91 0.45 23.58
CA VAL A 434 -7.98 1.41 22.47
C VAL A 434 -6.80 1.18 21.51
N LEU A 435 -5.60 1.10 22.03
CA LEU A 435 -4.40 0.85 21.23
C LEU A 435 -4.45 -0.52 20.55
N GLY A 436 -4.74 -1.57 21.32
CA GLY A 436 -4.82 -2.93 20.80
C GLY A 436 -5.90 -3.09 19.73
N GLY A 437 -7.07 -2.49 19.94
CA GLY A 437 -8.17 -2.50 18.98
C GLY A 437 -7.83 -1.78 17.68
N VAL A 438 -7.26 -0.57 17.76
CA VAL A 438 -6.84 0.20 16.57
C VAL A 438 -5.72 -0.50 15.82
N VAL A 439 -4.72 -1.04 16.51
CA VAL A 439 -3.63 -1.80 15.89
C VAL A 439 -4.15 -3.06 15.20
N TYR A 440 -5.05 -3.80 15.86
CA TYR A 440 -5.67 -4.99 15.26
C TYR A 440 -6.48 -4.65 14.00
N LEU A 441 -7.34 -3.64 14.05
CA LEU A 441 -8.09 -3.19 12.88
C LEU A 441 -7.14 -2.74 11.75
N SER A 442 -6.08 -2.01 12.07
CA SER A 442 -5.07 -1.59 11.10
C SER A 442 -4.36 -2.79 10.46
N PHE A 443 -4.07 -3.83 11.24
CA PHE A 443 -3.52 -5.09 10.72
C PHE A 443 -4.50 -5.76 9.76
N VAL A 444 -5.76 -5.90 10.13
CA VAL A 444 -6.79 -6.54 9.28
C VAL A 444 -7.04 -5.75 8.00
N VAL A 445 -7.12 -4.41 8.08
CA VAL A 445 -7.25 -3.53 6.91
C VAL A 445 -6.04 -3.67 5.99
N SER A 446 -4.84 -3.67 6.55
CA SER A 446 -3.61 -3.84 5.77
C SER A 446 -3.53 -5.22 5.11
N LEU A 447 -4.00 -6.27 5.80
CA LEU A 447 -4.09 -7.62 5.25
C LEU A 447 -5.12 -7.71 4.12
N ALA A 448 -6.29 -7.09 4.29
CA ALA A 448 -7.31 -6.99 3.26
C ALA A 448 -6.77 -6.27 2.01
N ASN A 449 -6.09 -5.13 2.19
CA ASN A 449 -5.44 -4.40 1.10
C ASN A 449 -4.36 -5.24 0.41
N LEU A 450 -3.56 -6.01 1.16
CA LEU A 450 -2.57 -6.93 0.59
C LEU A 450 -3.23 -7.99 -0.31
N VAL A 451 -4.34 -8.59 0.15
CA VAL A 451 -5.10 -9.57 -0.65
C VAL A 451 -5.62 -8.93 -1.93
N ILE A 452 -6.17 -7.72 -1.85
CA ILE A 452 -6.70 -6.98 -2.99
C ILE A 452 -5.59 -6.62 -3.98
N ASP A 453 -4.44 -6.16 -3.49
CA ASP A 453 -3.26 -5.85 -4.31
C ASP A 453 -2.76 -7.09 -5.06
N ILE A 454 -2.74 -8.25 -4.41
CA ILE A 454 -2.37 -9.53 -5.04
C ILE A 454 -3.40 -9.95 -6.08
N LEU A 455 -4.71 -9.85 -5.77
CA LEU A 455 -5.78 -10.14 -6.73
C LEU A 455 -5.66 -9.23 -7.96
N TYR A 456 -5.41 -7.94 -7.75
CA TYR A 456 -5.19 -6.98 -8.82
C TYR A 456 -3.97 -7.37 -9.69
N ALA A 457 -2.84 -7.73 -9.07
CA ALA A 457 -1.65 -8.18 -9.77
C ALA A 457 -1.86 -9.47 -10.59
N VAL A 458 -2.80 -10.33 -10.18
CA VAL A 458 -3.16 -11.55 -10.91
C VAL A 458 -4.12 -11.25 -12.07
N ILE A 459 -5.08 -10.34 -11.87
CA ILE A 459 -6.14 -10.02 -12.84
C ILE A 459 -5.62 -9.11 -13.96
N ASP A 460 -4.74 -8.12 -13.65
CA ASP A 460 -4.22 -7.18 -14.65
C ASP A 460 -2.97 -7.72 -15.36
N PRO A 461 -3.09 -8.14 -16.65
CA PRO A 461 -1.95 -8.62 -17.42
C PRO A 461 -0.91 -7.53 -17.70
N ARG A 462 -1.27 -6.24 -17.63
CA ARG A 462 -0.35 -5.12 -17.83
C ARG A 462 0.62 -4.99 -16.66
N ILE A 463 0.13 -5.20 -15.43
CA ILE A 463 0.97 -5.24 -14.23
C ILE A 463 1.90 -6.44 -14.29
N LYS A 464 1.40 -7.61 -14.68
CA LYS A 464 2.22 -8.82 -14.85
C LYS A 464 3.36 -8.61 -15.87
N SER A 465 3.10 -7.86 -16.94
CA SER A 465 4.11 -7.49 -17.93
C SER A 465 5.13 -6.49 -17.36
N LYS A 466 4.68 -5.42 -16.68
CA LYS A 466 5.57 -4.47 -16.01
C LYS A 466 6.44 -5.15 -14.95
N MET A 467 5.88 -6.09 -14.17
CA MET A 467 6.64 -6.85 -13.16
C MET A 467 7.72 -7.76 -13.75
N LYS A 468 7.63 -8.18 -15.02
CA LYS A 468 8.67 -8.96 -15.71
C LYS A 468 9.83 -8.11 -16.19
N ASN A 469 9.61 -6.81 -16.44
CA ASN A 469 10.61 -5.89 -16.99
C ASN A 469 11.40 -5.13 -15.90
N TYR A 470 11.11 -5.38 -14.63
CA TYR A 470 11.85 -4.92 -13.45
C TYR A 470 12.61 -6.10 -12.83
#